data_f3bd6c8c5afbe50bb4127aaae28eecb3
#
_entry.id   f3bd6c8c5afbe50bb4127aaae28eecb3
#
_cell.length_a   1.000
_cell.length_b   1.000
_cell.length_c   1.000
_cell.angle_alpha   90.00
_cell.angle_beta   90.00
_cell.angle_gamma   90.00
#
_symmetry.space_group_name_H-M   'P 1'
#
loop_
_entity.id
_entity.type
_entity.pdbx_description
1 polymer ?
#
loop_
_entity_poly.entity_id
_entity_poly.type
_entity_poly.pdbx_seq_one_letter_code
_entity_poly.pdbx_strand_id
1 'polypeptide(L)'
;MNYEQTFIGSCLQDGANIDLAIQDGLVPACFTTDDRRDIWGALLGNRTEGRQTDTTGIFMQMGTKCPSTELFACEAAAPTTAYAKKCLKTIIEAYGISLIKPALKGVLEKIDKGLDYDAVKSSVDALESILRPSVSQDVSMPQVVDEASLWATQQCSGKVPVETVVMLGLKTFDALATPIQEHEYVVVGARTSTGKSSFMAQVAGYNLKRGLKVAYFTLETSSKSLVLQIAAQRAGVNLRNLRDEFPPQQAKFQQELATLRTQPFLVFDRDLTLDKIEARCRLLATSFKPNLVIIDYLGLIKVKADGAYERMSALSKAMIPLKKSLGCALMVAAQLNRGNERE
;
A
#
# COMPACT_ATOMS: atom_id res chain seq x y z
N MET A 1 32.95 13.64 -4.68
CA MET A 1 31.84 14.24 -5.45
C MET A 1 30.81 14.74 -4.44
N ASN A 2 30.50 16.03 -4.46
CA ASN A 2 29.45 16.57 -3.58
C ASN A 2 28.11 16.44 -4.31
N TYR A 3 27.30 15.46 -3.92
CA TYR A 3 26.04 15.14 -4.59
C TYR A 3 25.06 16.31 -4.62
N GLU A 4 25.01 17.13 -3.57
CA GLU A 4 24.12 18.29 -3.50
C GLU A 4 24.52 19.39 -4.48
N GLN A 5 25.83 19.75 -4.51
CA GLN A 5 26.34 20.72 -5.48
C GLN A 5 26.14 20.24 -6.92
N THR A 6 26.46 18.97 -7.19
CA THR A 6 26.28 18.39 -8.52
C THR A 6 24.82 18.39 -8.93
N PHE A 7 23.88 18.13 -8.01
CA PHE A 7 22.46 18.14 -8.30
C PHE A 7 21.95 19.57 -8.60
N ILE A 8 22.26 20.52 -7.73
CA ILE A 8 21.90 21.94 -7.93
C ILE A 8 22.46 22.44 -9.27
N GLY A 9 23.74 22.16 -9.56
CA GLY A 9 24.36 22.54 -10.82
C GLY A 9 23.68 21.91 -12.05
N SER A 10 23.20 20.66 -11.92
CA SER A 10 22.40 20.03 -12.98
C SER A 10 21.04 20.69 -13.17
N CYS A 11 20.43 21.25 -12.12
CA CYS A 11 19.18 22.00 -12.17
C CYS A 11 19.38 23.39 -12.81
N LEU A 12 20.54 24.01 -12.60
CA LEU A 12 20.92 25.29 -13.25
C LEU A 12 21.09 25.13 -14.76
N GLN A 13 21.53 23.95 -15.23
CA GLN A 13 21.70 23.64 -16.65
C GLN A 13 20.42 23.20 -17.33
N ASP A 14 19.57 22.45 -16.62
CA ASP A 14 18.32 21.91 -17.17
C ASP A 14 17.22 21.92 -16.10
N GLY A 15 16.24 22.80 -16.30
CA GLY A 15 15.09 22.94 -15.41
C GLY A 15 14.20 21.70 -15.29
N ALA A 16 14.29 20.73 -16.20
CA ALA A 16 13.58 19.45 -16.10
C ALA A 16 14.03 18.64 -14.87
N ASN A 17 15.26 18.83 -14.39
CA ASN A 17 15.75 18.21 -13.15
C ASN A 17 15.06 18.79 -11.90
N ILE A 18 14.55 20.03 -11.95
CA ILE A 18 13.75 20.63 -10.87
C ILE A 18 12.40 19.93 -10.81
N ASP A 19 11.75 19.70 -11.97
CA ASP A 19 10.47 19.01 -12.04
C ASP A 19 10.58 17.57 -11.50
N LEU A 20 11.65 16.87 -11.87
CA LEU A 20 11.96 15.54 -11.35
C LEU A 20 12.13 15.55 -9.83
N ALA A 21 12.85 16.54 -9.30
CA ALA A 21 13.05 16.66 -7.85
C ALA A 21 11.76 16.96 -7.09
N ILE A 22 10.87 17.77 -7.65
CA ILE A 22 9.54 18.01 -7.09
C ILE A 22 8.74 16.71 -7.06
N GLN A 23 8.75 15.93 -8.15
CA GLN A 23 8.07 14.63 -8.23
C GLN A 23 8.61 13.64 -7.21
N ASP A 24 9.91 13.58 -6.99
CA ASP A 24 10.56 12.70 -6.03
C ASP A 24 10.50 13.23 -4.58
N GLY A 25 9.86 14.40 -4.34
CA GLY A 25 9.61 14.95 -3.01
C GLY A 25 10.85 15.62 -2.36
N LEU A 26 11.79 16.14 -3.14
CA LEU A 26 12.94 16.88 -2.61
C LEU A 26 12.48 18.21 -2.00
N VAL A 27 12.70 18.37 -0.71
CA VAL A 27 12.40 19.61 0.03
C VAL A 27 13.70 20.35 0.42
N PRO A 28 13.67 21.66 0.68
CA PRO A 28 14.86 22.41 1.06
C PRO A 28 15.62 21.79 2.24
N ALA A 29 14.92 21.20 3.19
CA ALA A 29 15.50 20.51 4.36
C ALA A 29 16.41 19.32 4.00
N CYS A 30 16.34 18.79 2.79
CA CYS A 30 17.21 17.71 2.33
C CYS A 30 18.66 18.16 2.11
N PHE A 31 18.90 19.45 2.00
CA PHE A 31 20.24 20.01 1.82
C PHE A 31 20.92 20.30 3.16
N THR A 32 22.22 20.05 3.22
CA THR A 32 22.99 20.14 4.46
C THR A 32 23.32 21.57 4.89
N THR A 33 23.44 22.52 3.94
CA THR A 33 23.78 23.92 4.21
C THR A 33 22.62 24.86 3.91
N ASP A 34 22.55 25.98 4.64
CA ASP A 34 21.51 27.00 4.42
C ASP A 34 21.66 27.64 3.05
N ASP A 35 22.88 27.89 2.57
CA ASP A 35 23.14 28.42 1.24
C ASP A 35 22.49 27.56 0.12
N ARG A 36 22.59 26.25 0.23
CA ARG A 36 21.98 25.31 -0.74
C ARG A 36 20.46 25.26 -0.61
N ARG A 37 19.94 25.39 0.60
CA ARG A 37 18.50 25.49 0.84
C ARG A 37 17.93 26.75 0.19
N ASP A 38 18.62 27.86 0.33
CA ASP A 38 18.24 29.15 -0.25
C ASP A 38 18.31 29.11 -1.78
N ILE A 39 19.38 28.57 -2.36
CA ILE A 39 19.51 28.36 -3.81
C ILE A 39 18.39 27.46 -4.33
N TRP A 40 18.11 26.36 -3.64
CA TRP A 40 17.03 25.45 -4.01
C TRP A 40 15.65 26.14 -3.95
N GLY A 41 15.40 26.93 -2.90
CA GLY A 41 14.19 27.75 -2.78
C GLY A 41 14.03 28.73 -3.94
N ALA A 42 15.12 29.37 -4.36
CA ALA A 42 15.12 30.27 -5.51
C ALA A 42 14.87 29.54 -6.85
N LEU A 43 15.47 28.35 -7.04
CA LEU A 43 15.21 27.49 -8.21
C LEU A 43 13.74 27.10 -8.31
N LEU A 44 13.13 26.69 -7.19
CA LEU A 44 11.70 26.34 -7.12
C LEU A 44 10.82 27.56 -7.46
N GLY A 45 11.13 28.73 -6.87
CA GLY A 45 10.40 29.97 -7.14
C GLY A 45 10.46 30.36 -8.61
N ASN A 46 11.66 30.36 -9.21
CA ASN A 46 11.83 30.69 -10.63
C ASN A 46 11.11 29.68 -11.53
N ARG A 47 11.17 28.39 -11.22
CA ARG A 47 10.48 27.35 -12.00
C ARG A 47 8.98 27.50 -11.98
N THR A 48 8.39 27.80 -10.81
CA THR A 48 6.95 27.99 -10.63
C THR A 48 6.44 29.25 -11.34
N GLU A 49 7.26 30.29 -11.38
CA GLU A 49 6.90 31.57 -12.00
C GLU A 49 7.31 31.67 -13.49
N GLY A 50 7.87 30.59 -14.07
CA GLY A 50 8.32 30.55 -15.47
C GLY A 50 9.53 31.45 -15.77
N ARG A 51 10.33 31.77 -14.74
CA ARG A 51 11.56 32.54 -14.87
C ARG A 51 12.75 31.63 -15.21
N GLN A 52 13.87 32.26 -15.59
CA GLN A 52 15.12 31.54 -15.85
C GLN A 52 15.65 30.88 -14.59
N THR A 53 16.03 29.60 -14.71
CA THR A 53 16.59 28.79 -13.63
C THR A 53 18.10 28.63 -13.71
N ASP A 54 18.75 29.31 -14.64
CA ASP A 54 20.20 29.35 -14.74
C ASP A 54 20.86 30.22 -13.66
N THR A 55 22.16 30.19 -13.59
CA THR A 55 22.97 30.95 -12.61
C THR A 55 22.62 32.42 -12.60
N THR A 56 22.40 33.02 -13.77
CA THR A 56 22.06 34.43 -13.92
C THR A 56 20.67 34.75 -13.39
N GLY A 57 19.68 33.91 -13.69
CA GLY A 57 18.31 34.05 -13.21
C GLY A 57 18.21 33.95 -11.69
N ILE A 58 18.94 32.99 -11.07
CA ILE A 58 19.00 32.87 -9.62
C ILE A 58 19.70 34.06 -8.97
N PHE A 59 20.83 34.51 -9.53
CA PHE A 59 21.52 35.68 -9.03
C PHE A 59 20.66 36.97 -9.07
N MET A 60 19.92 37.16 -10.16
CA MET A 60 18.99 38.29 -10.27
C MET A 60 17.84 38.24 -9.27
N GLN A 61 17.29 37.06 -9.01
CA GLN A 61 16.20 36.88 -8.05
C GLN A 61 16.65 37.12 -6.60
N MET A 62 17.79 36.56 -6.21
CA MET A 62 18.28 36.64 -4.84
C MET A 62 18.99 37.96 -4.51
N GLY A 63 19.52 38.66 -5.52
CA GLY A 63 20.24 39.91 -5.38
C GLY A 63 21.42 39.81 -4.40
N THR A 64 21.50 40.74 -3.44
CA THR A 64 22.59 40.81 -2.46
C THR A 64 22.59 39.65 -1.46
N LYS A 65 21.52 38.88 -1.36
CA LYS A 65 21.41 37.69 -0.49
C LYS A 65 21.89 36.43 -1.17
N CYS A 66 22.30 36.48 -2.43
CA CYS A 66 22.74 35.33 -3.18
C CYS A 66 24.08 34.81 -2.64
N PRO A 67 24.15 33.52 -2.22
CA PRO A 67 25.42 32.90 -1.82
C PRO A 67 26.24 32.57 -3.06
N SER A 68 26.77 33.62 -3.71
CA SER A 68 27.42 33.54 -5.02
C SER A 68 28.55 32.53 -5.11
N THR A 69 29.37 32.42 -4.05
CA THR A 69 30.46 31.44 -3.98
C THR A 69 29.93 30.01 -4.09
N GLU A 70 28.85 29.68 -3.35
CA GLU A 70 28.25 28.36 -3.38
C GLU A 70 27.49 28.11 -4.70
N LEU A 71 26.81 29.14 -5.25
CA LEU A 71 26.12 29.05 -6.51
C LEU A 71 27.07 28.69 -7.66
N PHE A 72 28.23 29.39 -7.76
CA PHE A 72 29.26 29.07 -8.76
C PHE A 72 29.94 27.72 -8.50
N ALA A 73 30.10 27.33 -7.23
CA ALA A 73 30.61 26.00 -6.89
C ALA A 73 29.63 24.88 -7.34
N CYS A 74 28.33 25.11 -7.23
CA CYS A 74 27.31 24.19 -7.75
C CYS A 74 27.36 24.08 -9.28
N GLU A 75 27.46 25.21 -9.98
CA GLU A 75 27.58 25.23 -11.45
C GLU A 75 28.83 24.47 -11.92
N ALA A 76 29.96 24.71 -11.29
CA ALA A 76 31.23 24.04 -11.60
C ALA A 76 31.22 22.53 -11.25
N ALA A 77 30.42 22.10 -10.27
CA ALA A 77 30.34 20.71 -9.83
C ALA A 77 29.56 19.82 -10.80
N ALA A 78 28.80 20.37 -11.72
CA ALA A 78 27.94 19.63 -12.66
C ALA A 78 28.36 19.85 -14.12
N PRO A 79 29.44 19.24 -14.60
CA PRO A 79 29.83 19.35 -16.01
C PRO A 79 28.82 18.72 -16.97
N THR A 80 27.91 17.89 -16.45
CA THR A 80 26.85 17.22 -17.22
C THR A 80 25.66 16.90 -16.33
N THR A 81 24.46 16.92 -16.91
CA THR A 81 23.19 16.55 -16.22
C THR A 81 23.00 15.04 -16.07
N ALA A 82 23.88 14.21 -16.65
CA ALA A 82 23.73 12.73 -16.66
C ALA A 82 23.65 12.10 -15.27
N TYR A 83 24.20 12.73 -14.24
CA TYR A 83 24.20 12.24 -12.88
C TYR A 83 23.07 12.78 -11.99
N ALA A 84 22.18 13.65 -12.50
CA ALA A 84 21.14 14.31 -11.73
C ALA A 84 20.27 13.32 -10.96
N LYS A 85 19.73 12.30 -11.62
CA LYS A 85 18.89 11.27 -10.95
C LYS A 85 19.63 10.52 -9.83
N LYS A 86 20.89 10.18 -10.03
CA LYS A 86 21.69 9.49 -9.01
C LYS A 86 21.96 10.39 -7.81
N CYS A 87 22.28 11.65 -8.05
CA CYS A 87 22.50 12.64 -7.00
C CYS A 87 21.22 12.89 -6.22
N LEU A 88 20.09 13.09 -6.89
CA LEU A 88 18.77 13.28 -6.29
C LEU A 88 18.42 12.12 -5.33
N LYS A 89 18.51 10.90 -5.81
CA LYS A 89 18.26 9.71 -5.00
C LYS A 89 19.16 9.67 -3.76
N THR A 90 20.46 9.94 -3.91
CA THR A 90 21.41 9.93 -2.79
C THR A 90 21.09 11.02 -1.76
N ILE A 91 20.67 12.22 -2.17
CA ILE A 91 20.28 13.32 -1.29
C ILE A 91 19.05 12.94 -0.47
N ILE A 92 18.00 12.40 -1.10
CA ILE A 92 16.77 11.97 -0.43
C ILE A 92 17.05 10.84 0.57
N GLU A 93 17.85 9.83 0.17
CA GLU A 93 18.23 8.73 1.05
C GLU A 93 19.04 9.23 2.25
N ALA A 94 20.01 10.13 2.05
CA ALA A 94 20.83 10.68 3.12
C ALA A 94 19.97 11.50 4.11
N TYR A 95 19.03 12.29 3.62
CA TYR A 95 18.09 13.02 4.45
C TYR A 95 17.19 12.08 5.25
N GLY A 96 16.62 11.05 4.64
CA GLY A 96 15.85 10.01 5.33
C GLY A 96 16.65 9.36 6.46
N ILE A 97 17.90 8.97 6.21
CA ILE A 97 18.80 8.43 7.24
C ILE A 97 19.05 9.44 8.37
N SER A 98 19.20 10.73 8.06
CA SER A 98 19.42 11.78 9.06
C SER A 98 18.23 11.96 10.01
N LEU A 99 17.01 11.73 9.55
CA LEU A 99 15.79 11.77 10.35
C LEU A 99 15.60 10.51 11.19
N ILE A 100 15.93 9.34 10.63
CA ILE A 100 15.76 8.04 11.28
C ILE A 100 16.75 7.87 12.44
N LYS A 101 18.00 8.28 12.27
CA LYS A 101 19.08 8.06 13.24
C LYS A 101 18.77 8.59 14.65
N PRO A 102 18.33 9.85 14.86
CA PRO A 102 17.96 10.35 16.20
C PRO A 102 16.71 9.67 16.75
N ALA A 103 15.75 9.33 15.89
CA ALA A 103 14.52 8.67 16.30
C ALA A 103 14.79 7.22 16.77
N LEU A 104 15.63 6.46 16.06
CA LEU A 104 16.11 5.15 16.50
C LEU A 104 16.86 5.23 17.83
N LYS A 105 17.73 6.22 17.99
CA LYS A 105 18.43 6.43 19.26
C LYS A 105 17.46 6.66 20.40
N GLY A 106 16.42 7.47 20.21
CA GLY A 106 15.36 7.71 21.19
C GLY A 106 14.56 6.44 21.53
N VAL A 107 14.32 5.55 20.58
CA VAL A 107 13.69 4.24 20.84
C VAL A 107 14.60 3.35 21.68
N LEU A 108 15.88 3.23 21.33
CA LEU A 108 16.84 2.41 22.07
C LEU A 108 16.99 2.89 23.52
N GLU A 109 17.11 4.21 23.75
CA GLU A 109 17.19 4.79 25.09
C GLU A 109 15.95 4.49 25.95
N LYS A 110 14.76 4.41 25.33
CA LYS A 110 13.53 4.03 26.01
C LYS A 110 13.49 2.54 26.37
N ILE A 111 13.97 1.67 25.48
CA ILE A 111 14.08 0.23 25.74
C ILE A 111 15.06 -0.02 26.90
N ASP A 112 16.22 0.61 26.89
CA ASP A 112 17.25 0.44 27.93
C ASP A 112 16.77 0.92 29.32
N LYS A 113 15.87 1.90 29.35
CA LYS A 113 15.23 2.38 30.60
C LYS A 113 14.09 1.50 31.10
N GLY A 114 13.80 0.38 30.43
CA GLY A 114 12.73 -0.53 30.82
C GLY A 114 11.31 0.03 30.69
N LEU A 115 11.08 0.92 29.73
CA LEU A 115 9.78 1.53 29.50
C LEU A 115 8.79 0.55 28.83
N ASP A 116 7.50 0.75 29.15
CA ASP A 116 6.37 -0.03 28.72
C ASP A 116 6.30 -0.21 27.19
N TYR A 117 5.81 -1.36 26.77
CA TYR A 117 5.59 -1.75 25.38
C TYR A 117 4.84 -0.69 24.54
N ASP A 118 3.84 -0.02 25.12
CA ASP A 118 3.05 1.01 24.44
C ASP A 118 3.87 2.27 24.12
N ALA A 119 4.83 2.64 24.97
CA ALA A 119 5.74 3.77 24.73
C ALA A 119 6.77 3.46 23.63
N VAL A 120 7.24 2.23 23.56
CA VAL A 120 8.12 1.75 22.47
C VAL A 120 7.34 1.67 21.16
N LYS A 121 6.13 1.11 21.18
CA LYS A 121 5.23 1.03 20.02
C LYS A 121 4.94 2.40 19.43
N SER A 122 4.56 3.39 20.26
CA SER A 122 4.33 4.78 19.83
C SER A 122 5.55 5.39 19.13
N SER A 123 6.74 5.06 19.60
CA SER A 123 7.99 5.55 19.00
C SER A 123 8.32 4.87 17.68
N VAL A 124 7.97 3.59 17.53
CA VAL A 124 8.08 2.84 16.25
C VAL A 124 7.07 3.36 15.23
N ASP A 125 5.83 3.63 15.63
CA ASP A 125 4.81 4.24 14.76
C ASP A 125 5.24 5.64 14.26
N ALA A 126 5.90 6.43 15.12
CA ALA A 126 6.50 7.70 14.73
C ALA A 126 7.65 7.52 13.72
N LEU A 127 8.49 6.50 13.88
CA LEU A 127 9.53 6.13 12.92
C LEU A 127 8.92 5.71 11.57
N GLU A 128 7.85 4.93 11.57
CA GLU A 128 7.16 4.56 10.33
C GLU A 128 6.59 5.78 9.59
N SER A 129 6.10 6.80 10.32
CA SER A 129 5.63 8.05 9.71
C SER A 129 6.75 8.86 9.07
N ILE A 130 7.97 8.79 9.60
CA ILE A 130 9.17 9.41 9.02
C ILE A 130 9.66 8.65 7.79
N LEU A 131 9.64 7.31 7.86
CA LEU A 131 10.05 6.42 6.76
C LEU A 131 9.09 6.42 5.58
N ARG A 132 7.82 6.74 5.85
CA ARG A 132 6.81 7.00 4.83
C ARG A 132 6.46 8.48 4.91
N PRO A 133 7.27 9.37 4.32
CA PRO A 133 6.76 10.70 4.11
C PRO A 133 5.44 10.50 3.39
N SER A 134 4.36 10.96 4.00
CA SER A 134 3.12 11.22 3.29
C SER A 134 3.42 12.39 2.34
N VAL A 135 4.23 12.12 1.34
CA VAL A 135 4.10 12.81 0.09
C VAL A 135 2.69 12.38 -0.34
N SER A 136 1.70 13.17 0.00
CA SER A 136 0.54 13.29 -0.84
C SER A 136 1.17 13.57 -2.20
N GLN A 137 1.36 12.51 -2.99
CA GLN A 137 1.53 12.68 -4.41
C GLN A 137 0.22 13.34 -4.81
N ASP A 138 0.21 14.65 -4.85
CA ASP A 138 -0.77 15.39 -5.61
C ASP A 138 -0.53 14.95 -7.05
N VAL A 139 -1.20 13.86 -7.40
CA VAL A 139 -1.08 13.24 -8.73
C VAL A 139 -1.58 14.30 -9.69
N SER A 140 -0.74 14.75 -10.58
CA SER A 140 -1.14 15.78 -11.55
C SER A 140 -2.26 15.21 -12.42
N MET A 141 -3.25 16.03 -12.76
CA MET A 141 -4.38 15.59 -13.59
C MET A 141 -3.94 14.90 -14.90
N PRO A 142 -2.89 15.36 -15.61
CA PRO A 142 -2.36 14.65 -16.78
C PRO A 142 -1.95 13.21 -16.47
N GLN A 143 -1.26 12.96 -15.35
CA GLN A 143 -0.85 11.59 -14.96
C GLN A 143 -2.08 10.71 -14.67
N VAL A 144 -3.09 11.24 -13.96
CA VAL A 144 -4.35 10.51 -13.71
C VAL A 144 -5.06 10.16 -15.02
N VAL A 145 -5.09 11.09 -15.98
CA VAL A 145 -5.72 10.85 -17.29
C VAL A 145 -4.93 9.83 -18.10
N ASP A 146 -3.59 9.85 -18.06
CA ASP A 146 -2.75 8.90 -18.78
C ASP A 146 -2.94 7.47 -18.21
N GLU A 147 -2.96 7.32 -16.89
CA GLU A 147 -3.23 6.03 -16.22
C GLU A 147 -4.65 5.53 -16.55
N ALA A 148 -5.66 6.41 -16.45
CA ALA A 148 -7.04 6.07 -16.80
C ALA A 148 -7.19 5.69 -18.28
N SER A 149 -6.51 6.38 -19.20
CA SER A 149 -6.52 6.11 -20.63
C SER A 149 -5.84 4.77 -20.95
N LEU A 150 -4.72 4.47 -20.28
CA LEU A 150 -4.06 3.18 -20.40
C LEU A 150 -4.97 2.05 -19.93
N TRP A 151 -5.60 2.21 -18.77
CA TRP A 151 -6.56 1.24 -18.24
C TRP A 151 -7.75 1.05 -19.19
N ALA A 152 -8.36 2.14 -19.67
CA ALA A 152 -9.48 2.06 -20.62
C ALA A 152 -9.10 1.34 -21.92
N THR A 153 -7.90 1.63 -22.45
CA THR A 153 -7.39 0.96 -23.66
C THR A 153 -7.19 -0.54 -23.43
N GLN A 154 -6.67 -0.94 -22.26
CA GLN A 154 -6.52 -2.34 -21.89
C GLN A 154 -7.88 -3.04 -21.78
N GLN A 155 -8.89 -2.39 -21.17
CA GLN A 155 -10.25 -2.91 -21.10
C GLN A 155 -10.88 -3.08 -22.49
N CYS A 156 -10.80 -2.06 -23.34
CA CYS A 156 -11.36 -2.09 -24.68
C CYS A 156 -10.69 -3.12 -25.59
N SER A 157 -9.40 -3.38 -25.38
CA SER A 157 -8.65 -4.36 -26.20
C SER A 157 -8.83 -5.81 -25.75
N GLY A 158 -9.54 -6.06 -24.64
CA GLY A 158 -9.65 -7.38 -24.01
C GLY A 158 -8.33 -7.93 -23.49
N LYS A 159 -7.28 -7.10 -23.45
CA LYS A 159 -5.93 -7.43 -23.01
C LYS A 159 -5.67 -7.06 -21.55
N VAL A 160 -6.72 -6.85 -20.74
CA VAL A 160 -6.49 -6.82 -19.30
C VAL A 160 -5.84 -8.15 -18.95
N PRO A 161 -4.66 -8.15 -18.32
CA PRO A 161 -4.11 -9.39 -17.81
C PRO A 161 -5.11 -9.95 -16.82
N VAL A 162 -5.91 -10.92 -17.28
CA VAL A 162 -6.91 -11.62 -16.46
C VAL A 162 -6.28 -12.14 -15.17
N GLU A 163 -4.96 -12.26 -15.17
CA GLU A 163 -4.11 -12.74 -14.09
C GLU A 163 -3.89 -11.74 -12.95
N THR A 164 -4.24 -10.47 -13.09
CA THR A 164 -3.97 -9.44 -12.06
C THR A 164 -5.22 -8.93 -11.35
N VAL A 165 -6.38 -9.03 -11.97
CA VAL A 165 -7.63 -8.49 -11.41
C VAL A 165 -8.41 -9.53 -10.61
N VAL A 166 -8.98 -9.11 -9.48
CA VAL A 166 -9.78 -9.96 -8.60
C VAL A 166 -11.19 -10.08 -9.12
N MET A 167 -11.72 -11.32 -9.15
CA MET A 167 -13.09 -11.65 -9.56
C MET A 167 -13.82 -12.45 -8.48
N LEU A 168 -15.14 -12.42 -8.47
CA LEU A 168 -15.95 -13.13 -7.48
C LEU A 168 -16.09 -14.63 -7.79
N GLY A 169 -15.82 -15.05 -9.03
CA GLY A 169 -16.03 -16.43 -9.48
C GLY A 169 -17.50 -16.76 -9.74
N LEU A 170 -18.33 -15.73 -9.95
CA LEU A 170 -19.74 -15.84 -10.31
C LEU A 170 -19.92 -15.42 -11.76
N LYS A 171 -20.01 -16.40 -12.67
CA LYS A 171 -20.00 -16.18 -14.14
C LYS A 171 -20.91 -15.04 -14.61
N THR A 172 -22.16 -15.03 -14.16
CA THR A 172 -23.12 -14.00 -14.57
C THR A 172 -22.78 -12.63 -14.00
N PHE A 173 -22.32 -12.58 -12.74
CA PHE A 173 -21.94 -11.33 -12.10
C PHE A 173 -20.63 -10.79 -12.69
N ASP A 174 -19.63 -11.65 -12.81
CA ASP A 174 -18.31 -11.28 -13.34
C ASP A 174 -18.37 -10.84 -14.84
N ALA A 175 -19.43 -11.24 -15.56
CA ALA A 175 -19.69 -10.78 -16.93
C ALA A 175 -20.34 -9.38 -17.00
N LEU A 176 -21.01 -8.95 -15.93
CA LEU A 176 -21.76 -7.68 -15.87
C LEU A 176 -21.04 -6.62 -15.05
N ALA A 177 -20.29 -7.03 -14.06
CA ALA A 177 -19.55 -6.13 -13.17
C ALA A 177 -18.09 -5.98 -13.61
N THR A 178 -17.52 -4.80 -13.37
CA THR A 178 -16.07 -4.62 -13.50
C THR A 178 -15.34 -5.48 -12.48
N PRO A 179 -14.18 -6.05 -12.82
CA PRO A 179 -13.31 -6.73 -11.86
C PRO A 179 -12.94 -5.80 -10.71
N ILE A 180 -12.74 -6.38 -9.52
CA ILE A 180 -12.31 -5.61 -8.35
C ILE A 180 -10.86 -5.17 -8.57
N GLN A 181 -10.66 -3.85 -8.56
CA GLN A 181 -9.37 -3.22 -8.82
C GLN A 181 -8.49 -3.15 -7.57
N GLU A 182 -7.21 -2.88 -7.76
CA GLU A 182 -6.32 -2.47 -6.67
C GLU A 182 -6.91 -1.29 -5.91
N HIS A 183 -6.72 -1.26 -4.59
CA HIS A 183 -7.26 -0.24 -3.68
C HIS A 183 -8.80 -0.19 -3.58
N GLU A 184 -9.52 -1.11 -4.18
CA GLU A 184 -10.96 -1.20 -3.95
C GLU A 184 -11.29 -1.91 -2.64
N TYR A 185 -12.38 -1.48 -2.02
CA TYR A 185 -12.89 -2.01 -0.77
C TYR A 185 -14.30 -2.55 -0.98
N VAL A 186 -14.44 -3.86 -0.87
CA VAL A 186 -15.71 -4.56 -1.05
C VAL A 186 -16.22 -5.09 0.29
N VAL A 187 -17.45 -4.73 0.64
CA VAL A 187 -18.11 -5.24 1.85
C VAL A 187 -19.18 -6.25 1.45
N VAL A 188 -19.08 -7.46 2.01
CA VAL A 188 -20.08 -8.52 1.83
C VAL A 188 -20.94 -8.56 3.10
N GLY A 189 -22.10 -7.92 3.03
CA GLY A 189 -23.09 -7.90 4.11
C GLY A 189 -24.04 -9.09 4.02
N ALA A 190 -24.15 -9.90 5.08
CA ALA A 190 -25.10 -11.01 5.10
C ALA A 190 -25.55 -11.33 6.53
N ARG A 191 -26.73 -11.94 6.67
CA ARG A 191 -27.21 -12.48 7.95
C ARG A 191 -26.39 -13.71 8.37
N THR A 192 -26.48 -14.09 9.64
CA THR A 192 -25.91 -15.35 10.13
C THR A 192 -26.44 -16.55 9.33
N SER A 193 -25.57 -17.51 9.08
CA SER A 193 -25.89 -18.78 8.41
C SER A 193 -26.39 -18.66 6.96
N THR A 194 -26.24 -17.51 6.31
CA THR A 194 -26.60 -17.33 4.89
C THR A 194 -25.52 -17.75 3.89
N GLY A 195 -24.39 -18.24 4.38
CA GLY A 195 -23.28 -18.70 3.52
C GLY A 195 -22.20 -17.66 3.23
N LYS A 196 -22.13 -16.58 4.02
CA LYS A 196 -21.11 -15.51 3.87
C LYS A 196 -19.68 -16.05 3.78
N SER A 197 -19.23 -16.82 4.79
CA SER A 197 -17.88 -17.41 4.81
C SER A 197 -17.66 -18.40 3.68
N SER A 198 -18.72 -19.12 3.26
CA SER A 198 -18.67 -20.01 2.09
C SER A 198 -18.44 -19.24 0.81
N PHE A 199 -19.07 -18.07 0.65
CA PHE A 199 -18.86 -17.19 -0.49
C PHE A 199 -17.44 -16.61 -0.48
N MET A 200 -16.96 -16.12 0.67
CA MET A 200 -15.59 -15.59 0.81
C MET A 200 -14.53 -16.68 0.49
N ALA A 201 -14.76 -17.91 0.92
CA ALA A 201 -13.91 -19.05 0.59
C ALA A 201 -13.93 -19.39 -0.90
N GLN A 202 -15.09 -19.29 -1.56
CA GLN A 202 -15.22 -19.45 -3.02
C GLN A 202 -14.43 -18.39 -3.77
N VAL A 203 -14.56 -17.11 -3.40
CA VAL A 203 -13.80 -16.01 -4.01
C VAL A 203 -12.29 -16.24 -3.84
N ALA A 204 -11.84 -16.61 -2.65
CA ALA A 204 -10.44 -16.96 -2.41
C ALA A 204 -9.99 -18.11 -3.32
N GLY A 205 -10.74 -19.21 -3.31
CA GLY A 205 -10.48 -20.40 -4.11
C GLY A 205 -10.42 -20.09 -5.61
N TYR A 206 -11.35 -19.30 -6.12
CA TYR A 206 -11.40 -18.92 -7.53
C TYR A 206 -10.16 -18.12 -7.95
N ASN A 207 -9.79 -17.11 -7.18
CA ASN A 207 -8.62 -16.25 -7.48
C ASN A 207 -7.29 -17.01 -7.32
N LEU A 208 -7.16 -17.88 -6.32
CA LEU A 208 -6.02 -18.77 -6.17
C LEU A 208 -5.83 -19.69 -7.39
N LYS A 209 -6.92 -20.23 -7.96
CA LYS A 209 -6.87 -21.06 -9.18
C LYS A 209 -6.36 -20.29 -10.39
N ARG A 210 -6.54 -18.96 -10.39
CA ARG A 210 -6.05 -18.05 -11.42
C ARG A 210 -4.60 -17.59 -11.16
N GLY A 211 -3.96 -18.08 -10.08
CA GLY A 211 -2.57 -17.74 -9.75
C GLY A 211 -2.41 -16.48 -8.90
N LEU A 212 -3.51 -15.82 -8.47
CA LEU A 212 -3.43 -14.65 -7.64
C LEU A 212 -2.98 -14.99 -6.23
N LYS A 213 -2.25 -14.04 -5.61
CA LYS A 213 -1.81 -14.12 -4.21
C LYS A 213 -2.94 -13.68 -3.29
N VAL A 214 -3.38 -14.57 -2.40
CA VAL A 214 -4.48 -14.29 -1.47
C VAL A 214 -4.01 -14.39 -0.03
N ALA A 215 -4.35 -13.37 0.78
CA ALA A 215 -4.18 -13.40 2.23
C ALA A 215 -5.58 -13.40 2.88
N TYR A 216 -5.85 -14.35 3.77
CA TYR A 216 -7.16 -14.54 4.38
C TYR A 216 -7.05 -14.48 5.92
N PHE A 217 -7.72 -13.52 6.51
CA PHE A 217 -7.90 -13.41 7.95
C PHE A 217 -9.25 -14.03 8.32
N THR A 218 -9.23 -15.19 8.96
CA THR A 218 -10.43 -15.89 9.44
C THR A 218 -10.53 -15.76 10.95
N LEU A 219 -11.61 -15.16 11.43
CA LEU A 219 -11.86 -14.98 12.85
C LEU A 219 -12.89 -15.97 13.39
N GLU A 220 -13.70 -16.57 12.52
CA GLU A 220 -14.77 -17.49 12.90
C GLU A 220 -14.37 -18.96 12.74
N THR A 221 -13.65 -19.28 11.67
CA THR A 221 -13.29 -20.66 11.33
C THR A 221 -11.78 -20.89 11.42
N SER A 222 -11.35 -22.14 11.69
CA SER A 222 -9.94 -22.47 11.67
C SER A 222 -9.38 -22.48 10.24
N SER A 223 -8.09 -22.21 10.10
CA SER A 223 -7.36 -22.31 8.82
C SER A 223 -7.55 -23.68 8.17
N LYS A 224 -7.55 -24.77 8.95
CA LYS A 224 -7.83 -26.11 8.47
C LYS A 224 -9.23 -26.22 7.85
N SER A 225 -10.25 -25.71 8.53
CA SER A 225 -11.64 -25.77 8.04
C SER A 225 -11.80 -24.94 6.76
N LEU A 226 -11.18 -23.78 6.68
CA LEU A 226 -11.19 -22.92 5.48
C LEU A 226 -10.56 -23.64 4.27
N VAL A 227 -9.39 -24.24 4.45
CA VAL A 227 -8.69 -24.97 3.36
C VAL A 227 -9.52 -26.17 2.88
N LEU A 228 -10.10 -26.95 3.81
CA LEU A 228 -10.99 -28.06 3.46
C LEU A 228 -12.22 -27.57 2.68
N GLN A 229 -12.80 -26.45 3.08
CA GLN A 229 -13.97 -25.86 2.42
C GLN A 229 -13.62 -25.41 0.99
N ILE A 230 -12.50 -24.73 0.79
CA ILE A 230 -12.04 -24.31 -0.55
C ILE A 230 -11.81 -25.52 -1.44
N ALA A 231 -11.13 -26.56 -0.94
CA ALA A 231 -10.87 -27.78 -1.68
C ALA A 231 -12.16 -28.50 -2.08
N ALA A 232 -13.13 -28.59 -1.16
CA ALA A 232 -14.41 -29.23 -1.41
C ALA A 232 -15.24 -28.48 -2.45
N GLN A 233 -15.29 -27.15 -2.37
CA GLN A 233 -15.96 -26.32 -3.37
C GLN A 233 -15.36 -26.49 -4.76
N ARG A 234 -14.03 -26.52 -4.87
CA ARG A 234 -13.32 -26.71 -6.15
C ARG A 234 -13.50 -28.13 -6.72
N ALA A 235 -13.53 -29.13 -5.85
CA ALA A 235 -13.77 -30.51 -6.24
C ALA A 235 -15.25 -30.78 -6.58
N GLY A 236 -16.17 -29.92 -6.10
CA GLY A 236 -17.61 -30.16 -6.21
C GLY A 236 -18.10 -31.27 -5.29
N VAL A 237 -17.48 -31.44 -4.11
CA VAL A 237 -17.82 -32.48 -3.12
C VAL A 237 -18.46 -31.86 -1.87
N ASN A 238 -19.31 -32.66 -1.18
CA ASN A 238 -19.89 -32.27 0.07
C ASN A 238 -19.05 -32.82 1.24
N LEU A 239 -18.42 -31.93 2.03
CA LEU A 239 -17.58 -32.33 3.16
C LEU A 239 -18.31 -33.21 4.20
N ARG A 240 -19.64 -33.04 4.37
CA ARG A 240 -20.43 -33.85 5.32
C ARG A 240 -20.54 -35.31 4.87
N ASN A 241 -20.57 -35.51 3.55
CA ASN A 241 -20.78 -36.80 2.93
C ASN A 241 -19.49 -37.34 2.27
N LEU A 242 -18.32 -36.82 2.63
CA LEU A 242 -17.07 -37.16 1.96
C LEU A 242 -16.77 -38.69 1.99
N ARG A 243 -17.26 -39.40 3.01
CA ARG A 243 -17.16 -40.87 3.08
C ARG A 243 -17.96 -41.58 2.00
N ASP A 244 -19.10 -41.02 1.64
CA ASP A 244 -20.08 -41.64 0.72
C ASP A 244 -19.88 -41.15 -0.73
N GLU A 245 -18.94 -40.23 -0.93
CA GLU A 245 -18.60 -39.75 -2.27
C GLU A 245 -17.87 -40.82 -3.08
N PHE A 246 -18.15 -40.84 -4.39
CA PHE A 246 -17.49 -41.75 -5.31
C PHE A 246 -15.97 -41.59 -5.31
N PRO A 247 -15.18 -42.67 -5.51
CA PRO A 247 -13.73 -42.60 -5.52
C PRO A 247 -13.14 -41.50 -6.43
N PRO A 248 -13.66 -41.21 -7.64
CA PRO A 248 -13.20 -40.12 -8.47
C PRO A 248 -13.37 -38.74 -7.82
N GLN A 249 -14.46 -38.48 -7.09
CA GLN A 249 -14.66 -37.22 -6.37
C GLN A 249 -13.70 -37.10 -5.19
N GLN A 250 -13.49 -38.20 -4.45
CA GLN A 250 -12.49 -38.23 -3.38
C GLN A 250 -11.08 -37.95 -3.91
N ALA A 251 -10.70 -38.57 -5.04
CA ALA A 251 -9.43 -38.33 -5.71
C ALA A 251 -9.28 -36.85 -6.14
N LYS A 252 -10.33 -36.27 -6.72
CA LYS A 252 -10.34 -34.87 -7.09
C LYS A 252 -10.19 -33.94 -5.89
N PHE A 253 -10.86 -34.24 -4.77
CA PHE A 253 -10.71 -33.50 -3.52
C PHE A 253 -9.27 -33.52 -3.01
N GLN A 254 -8.63 -34.70 -2.99
CA GLN A 254 -7.23 -34.84 -2.60
C GLN A 254 -6.28 -34.08 -3.55
N GLN A 255 -6.57 -34.09 -4.85
CA GLN A 255 -5.83 -33.32 -5.83
C GLN A 255 -5.94 -31.80 -5.58
N GLU A 256 -7.13 -31.28 -5.24
CA GLU A 256 -7.30 -29.86 -4.91
C GLU A 256 -6.55 -29.49 -3.62
N LEU A 257 -6.52 -30.35 -2.61
CA LEU A 257 -5.68 -30.12 -1.41
C LEU A 257 -4.19 -30.07 -1.76
N ALA A 258 -3.71 -30.98 -2.61
CA ALA A 258 -2.32 -30.98 -3.08
C ALA A 258 -2.01 -29.69 -3.88
N THR A 259 -2.93 -29.24 -4.71
CA THR A 259 -2.81 -28.00 -5.47
C THR A 259 -2.74 -26.77 -4.57
N LEU A 260 -3.61 -26.68 -3.56
CA LEU A 260 -3.62 -25.56 -2.59
C LEU A 260 -2.29 -25.45 -1.81
N ARG A 261 -1.59 -26.57 -1.60
CA ARG A 261 -0.28 -26.58 -0.93
C ARG A 261 0.79 -25.75 -1.64
N THR A 262 0.69 -25.63 -2.96
CA THR A 262 1.68 -24.93 -3.80
C THR A 262 1.22 -23.53 -4.21
N GLN A 263 -0.04 -23.16 -3.94
CA GLN A 263 -0.58 -21.86 -4.31
C GLN A 263 -0.17 -20.77 -3.32
N PRO A 264 -0.07 -19.52 -3.78
CA PRO A 264 0.32 -18.38 -2.95
C PRO A 264 -0.84 -17.95 -2.03
N PHE A 265 -1.09 -18.75 -0.99
CA PHE A 265 -2.18 -18.59 -0.04
C PHE A 265 -1.66 -18.48 1.38
N LEU A 266 -1.97 -17.37 2.05
CA LEU A 266 -1.67 -17.16 3.46
C LEU A 266 -2.96 -17.08 4.27
N VAL A 267 -3.06 -17.84 5.36
CA VAL A 267 -4.21 -17.85 6.25
C VAL A 267 -3.78 -17.50 7.66
N PHE A 268 -4.53 -16.59 8.28
CA PHE A 268 -4.35 -16.13 9.64
C PHE A 268 -5.62 -16.40 10.43
N ASP A 269 -5.56 -17.25 11.47
CA ASP A 269 -6.70 -17.65 12.29
C ASP A 269 -6.49 -17.44 13.79
N ARG A 270 -5.39 -16.81 14.19
CA ARG A 270 -5.05 -16.65 15.61
C ARG A 270 -4.78 -15.20 15.96
N ASP A 271 -5.33 -14.81 17.12
CA ASP A 271 -4.96 -13.59 17.82
C ASP A 271 -5.13 -12.31 16.99
N LEU A 272 -6.29 -12.20 16.33
CA LEU A 272 -6.60 -11.13 15.40
C LEU A 272 -7.30 -9.96 16.11
N THR A 273 -6.50 -9.05 16.65
CA THR A 273 -6.94 -7.68 17.01
C THR A 273 -6.75 -6.75 15.81
N LEU A 274 -7.43 -5.59 15.79
CA LEU A 274 -7.28 -4.62 14.71
C LEU A 274 -5.81 -4.25 14.46
N ASP A 275 -5.07 -3.90 15.52
CA ASP A 275 -3.65 -3.53 15.43
C ASP A 275 -2.78 -4.63 14.80
N LYS A 276 -3.07 -5.90 15.15
CA LYS A 276 -2.33 -7.05 14.61
C LYS A 276 -2.67 -7.32 13.14
N ILE A 277 -3.93 -7.11 12.75
CA ILE A 277 -4.34 -7.20 11.34
C ILE A 277 -3.65 -6.11 10.55
N GLU A 278 -3.67 -4.86 11.03
CA GLU A 278 -2.99 -3.74 10.38
C GLU A 278 -1.48 -3.99 10.24
N ALA A 279 -0.82 -4.40 11.32
CA ALA A 279 0.62 -4.70 11.30
C ALA A 279 0.95 -5.83 10.29
N ARG A 280 0.15 -6.90 10.25
CA ARG A 280 0.32 -7.97 9.27
C ARG A 280 0.07 -7.50 7.84
N CYS A 281 -0.96 -6.69 7.62
CA CYS A 281 -1.24 -6.13 6.30
C CYS A 281 -0.09 -5.24 5.80
N ARG A 282 0.51 -4.41 6.67
CA ARG A 282 1.70 -3.61 6.32
C ARG A 282 2.88 -4.52 5.92
N LEU A 283 3.13 -5.58 6.67
CA LEU A 283 4.17 -6.55 6.33
C LEU A 283 3.88 -7.24 5.00
N LEU A 284 2.62 -7.65 4.77
CA LEU A 284 2.20 -8.31 3.54
C LEU A 284 2.35 -7.41 2.31
N ALA A 285 2.10 -6.12 2.42
CA ALA A 285 2.25 -5.16 1.34
C ALA A 285 3.67 -5.11 0.77
N THR A 286 4.68 -5.38 1.60
CA THR A 286 6.10 -5.37 1.19
C THR A 286 6.66 -6.75 0.85
N SER A 287 6.32 -7.77 1.67
CA SER A 287 6.94 -9.10 1.58
C SER A 287 6.22 -10.06 0.64
N PHE A 288 4.90 -10.14 0.73
CA PHE A 288 4.09 -11.09 -0.04
C PHE A 288 3.41 -10.44 -1.26
N LYS A 289 3.03 -9.17 -1.14
CA LYS A 289 2.32 -8.37 -2.16
C LYS A 289 1.07 -9.10 -2.66
N PRO A 290 0.03 -9.26 -1.81
CA PRO A 290 -1.20 -9.94 -2.17
C PRO A 290 -1.95 -9.18 -3.26
N ASN A 291 -2.69 -9.88 -4.11
CA ASN A 291 -3.68 -9.28 -5.01
C ASN A 291 -5.03 -9.08 -4.29
N LEU A 292 -5.33 -9.94 -3.32
CA LEU A 292 -6.56 -9.92 -2.55
C LEU A 292 -6.29 -10.18 -1.08
N VAL A 293 -6.82 -9.30 -0.22
CA VAL A 293 -6.92 -9.53 1.23
C VAL A 293 -8.37 -9.74 1.59
N ILE A 294 -8.67 -10.81 2.34
CA ILE A 294 -10.01 -11.14 2.83
C ILE A 294 -10.02 -11.10 4.35
N ILE A 295 -11.04 -10.46 4.95
CA ILE A 295 -11.27 -10.44 6.41
C ILE A 295 -12.67 -10.99 6.70
N ASP A 296 -12.76 -12.15 7.34
CA ASP A 296 -14.00 -12.86 7.65
C ASP A 296 -14.11 -13.14 9.16
N TYR A 297 -14.91 -12.37 9.92
CA TYR A 297 -15.63 -11.16 9.60
C TYR A 297 -15.35 -10.04 10.62
N LEU A 298 -15.64 -8.80 10.26
CA LEU A 298 -15.30 -7.59 11.03
C LEU A 298 -15.82 -7.61 12.47
N GLY A 299 -17.02 -8.09 12.70
CA GLY A 299 -17.68 -8.04 14.03
C GLY A 299 -16.96 -8.84 15.13
N LEU A 300 -16.02 -9.73 14.78
CA LEU A 300 -15.22 -10.50 15.75
C LEU A 300 -13.89 -9.81 16.09
N ILE A 301 -13.50 -8.76 15.38
CA ILE A 301 -12.27 -8.02 15.67
C ILE A 301 -12.45 -7.26 16.99
N LYS A 302 -11.55 -7.49 17.93
CA LYS A 302 -11.55 -6.78 19.21
C LYS A 302 -11.05 -5.35 19.03
N VAL A 303 -11.89 -4.38 19.39
CA VAL A 303 -11.59 -2.94 19.41
C VAL A 303 -12.05 -2.37 20.75
N LYS A 304 -11.28 -1.46 21.31
CA LYS A 304 -11.66 -0.71 22.52
C LYS A 304 -12.72 0.34 22.13
N ALA A 305 -14.00 0.00 22.32
CA ALA A 305 -15.13 0.92 22.13
C ALA A 305 -16.35 0.44 22.93
N ASP A 306 -17.15 1.39 23.44
CA ASP A 306 -18.16 1.15 24.46
C ASP A 306 -19.54 0.70 23.91
N GLY A 307 -19.70 0.48 22.62
CA GLY A 307 -20.95 0.03 22.01
C GLY A 307 -20.73 -0.80 20.74
N ALA A 308 -21.76 -1.50 20.28
CA ALA A 308 -21.70 -2.27 19.05
C ALA A 308 -21.57 -1.37 17.80
N TYR A 309 -22.25 -0.22 17.82
CA TYR A 309 -22.21 0.77 16.75
C TYR A 309 -20.84 1.44 16.71
N GLU A 310 -20.30 1.89 17.83
CA GLU A 310 -18.99 2.52 17.95
C GLU A 310 -17.88 1.57 17.50
N ARG A 311 -17.97 0.29 17.88
CA ARG A 311 -17.02 -0.75 17.40
C ARG A 311 -17.06 -0.89 15.88
N MET A 312 -18.24 -1.00 15.29
CA MET A 312 -18.38 -1.15 13.84
C MET A 312 -17.92 0.11 13.10
N SER A 313 -18.22 1.29 13.62
CA SER A 313 -17.77 2.59 13.10
C SER A 313 -16.24 2.69 13.14
N ALA A 314 -15.60 2.32 14.24
CA ALA A 314 -14.15 2.33 14.40
C ALA A 314 -13.48 1.35 13.41
N LEU A 315 -14.01 0.13 13.28
CA LEU A 315 -13.53 -0.87 12.33
C LEU A 315 -13.68 -0.39 10.88
N SER A 316 -14.82 0.15 10.51
CA SER A 316 -15.06 0.69 9.17
C SER A 316 -14.10 1.83 8.83
N LYS A 317 -13.87 2.76 9.78
CA LYS A 317 -12.91 3.86 9.61
C LYS A 317 -11.47 3.35 9.46
N ALA A 318 -11.09 2.29 10.17
CA ALA A 318 -9.75 1.70 10.07
C ALA A 318 -9.51 0.99 8.72
N MET A 319 -10.56 0.46 8.08
CA MET A 319 -10.42 -0.21 6.78
C MET A 319 -10.04 0.76 5.64
N ILE A 320 -10.39 2.04 5.75
CA ILE A 320 -10.09 3.04 4.70
C ILE A 320 -8.57 3.28 4.54
N PRO A 321 -7.81 3.63 5.60
CA PRO A 321 -6.36 3.74 5.48
C PRO A 321 -5.70 2.40 5.19
N LEU A 322 -6.24 1.29 5.72
CA LEU A 322 -5.71 -0.05 5.48
C LEU A 322 -5.71 -0.41 3.98
N LYS A 323 -6.82 -0.19 3.27
CA LYS A 323 -6.89 -0.46 1.83
C LYS A 323 -5.86 0.34 1.02
N LYS A 324 -5.63 1.60 1.40
CA LYS A 324 -4.64 2.46 0.74
C LYS A 324 -3.21 1.95 0.95
N SER A 325 -2.91 1.46 2.15
CA SER A 325 -1.57 0.95 2.49
C SER A 325 -1.26 -0.42 1.89
N LEU A 326 -2.29 -1.23 1.59
CA LEU A 326 -2.13 -2.58 1.06
C LEU A 326 -1.72 -2.61 -0.43
N GLY A 327 -2.18 -1.64 -1.24
CA GLY A 327 -1.94 -1.65 -2.68
C GLY A 327 -2.61 -2.83 -3.41
N CYS A 328 -3.72 -3.36 -2.85
CA CYS A 328 -4.45 -4.50 -3.41
C CYS A 328 -5.95 -4.39 -3.10
N ALA A 329 -6.75 -5.29 -3.67
CA ALA A 329 -8.17 -5.42 -3.35
C ALA A 329 -8.37 -5.87 -1.90
N LEU A 330 -9.27 -5.22 -1.16
CA LEU A 330 -9.67 -5.59 0.20
C LEU A 330 -11.14 -6.02 0.20
N MET A 331 -11.42 -7.26 0.58
CA MET A 331 -12.78 -7.78 0.74
C MET A 331 -13.05 -8.12 2.21
N VAL A 332 -14.15 -7.62 2.73
CA VAL A 332 -14.48 -7.73 4.14
C VAL A 332 -15.89 -8.23 4.32
N ALA A 333 -16.07 -9.22 5.18
CA ALA A 333 -17.38 -9.71 5.56
C ALA A 333 -17.95 -8.91 6.73
N ALA A 334 -19.23 -8.53 6.65
CA ALA A 334 -19.97 -7.88 7.71
C ALA A 334 -21.26 -8.67 8.02
N GLN A 335 -21.60 -8.75 9.31
CA GLN A 335 -22.83 -9.39 9.74
C GLN A 335 -23.94 -8.36 9.90
N LEU A 336 -25.09 -8.60 9.29
CA LEU A 336 -26.28 -7.79 9.42
C LEU A 336 -27.10 -8.26 10.64
N ASN A 337 -27.44 -7.32 11.55
CA ASN A 337 -28.27 -7.59 12.72
C ASN A 337 -29.78 -7.52 12.39
N ARG A 338 -30.59 -8.29 13.12
CA ARG A 338 -32.06 -8.32 12.97
C ARG A 338 -32.80 -7.08 13.52
N GLY A 339 -32.09 -6.07 14.02
CA GLY A 339 -32.63 -5.01 14.86
C GLY A 339 -33.64 -4.05 14.23
N ASN A 340 -33.82 -4.04 12.90
CA ASN A 340 -34.67 -3.03 12.20
C ASN A 340 -35.84 -3.62 11.41
N GLU A 341 -36.34 -4.80 11.77
CA GLU A 341 -37.55 -5.37 11.11
C GLU A 341 -38.85 -5.12 11.92
N ARG A 342 -38.83 -4.20 12.85
CA ARG A 342 -40.06 -3.78 13.60
C ARG A 342 -40.31 -2.29 13.39
N GLU A 343 -40.62 -1.93 12.16
CA GLU A 343 -41.44 -0.79 11.79
C GLU A 343 -42.20 -1.11 10.48
#